data_99a6b6f2c1d8b849b06d14d8891c69fa
#
_entry.id   99a6b6f2c1d8b849b06d14d8891c69fa
#
_cell.length_a   1.000
_cell.length_b   1.000
_cell.length_c   1.000
_cell.angle_alpha   90.00
_cell.angle_beta   90.00
_cell.angle_gamma   90.00
#
_symmetry.space_group_name_H-M   'P 1'
#
loop_
_entity.id
_entity.type
_entity.pdbx_description
1 polymer ?
#
loop_
_entity_poly.entity_id
_entity_poly.type
_entity_poly.pdbx_seq_one_letter_code
_entity_poly.pdbx_strand_id
1 'polypeptide(L)'
;MQKKTIRAVSMILAALMAAPMLFACGKKPVDSAAATDDPADTTPKVEELEVPDTKYDGAEFHILTAGHVAYMDFGFTAEDETILGQAQYKREQTVNQSYDVVIKVTQAEEKKSTNGAGPGWRNINKAVSSSSVDYHLGIIGGYDVSNLAEANNLYDLNSLKHIDTSKSWWDQNANNDLTINGRLFYTNGSLTAAYSESTFVIYVNKTLATAELGADVDLYQMVKDGKWTIDKLAEYSRTISEDLNGDDKMDGNDKYGLYVWDDSMLGMMGAAGTKSATVQEDGTIALTLYNDNTINMFNKFIDIATDTAYACQYQRAALKPAEGAIAAFQNGKALFWQTSNTNTKNLRDMEADFGVLPYPKLSEDQDRYYSTIAPYNSQFICVPLYLDGQEEYVGHITEALAYHGQKITWPACYEQTLKGSFARDEGTYDMLDIIYNNYGYDIGYYYQVGGFTSVLMNLLRQSDRGFASKYEASAPAAEAELKAINDNYKIVLEWWTQD
;
A
#
# COMPACT_ATOMS: atom_id res chain seq x y z
N MET A 1 -19.27 -46.75 9.40
CA MET A 1 -18.60 -46.28 10.61
C MET A 1 -17.56 -45.21 10.25
N GLN A 2 -17.96 -44.12 9.62
CA GLN A 2 -16.99 -43.05 9.19
C GLN A 2 -17.54 -41.62 9.31
N LYS A 3 -18.56 -41.36 10.14
CA LYS A 3 -19.15 -40.03 10.37
C LYS A 3 -19.02 -39.48 11.79
N LYS A 4 -18.26 -40.14 12.69
CA LYS A 4 -18.09 -39.68 14.07
C LYS A 4 -16.69 -39.16 14.41
N THR A 5 -15.73 -39.25 13.51
CA THR A 5 -14.33 -38.86 13.76
C THR A 5 -14.00 -37.40 13.36
N ILE A 6 -14.86 -36.77 12.52
CA ILE A 6 -14.60 -35.41 12.03
C ILE A 6 -15.09 -34.32 13.01
N ARG A 7 -15.96 -34.64 13.97
CA ARG A 7 -16.45 -33.65 14.95
C ARG A 7 -15.56 -33.49 16.19
N ALA A 8 -14.58 -34.36 16.40
CA ALA A 8 -13.66 -34.30 17.55
C ALA A 8 -12.38 -33.48 17.29
N VAL A 9 -12.01 -33.26 16.03
CA VAL A 9 -10.81 -32.50 15.66
C VAL A 9 -11.07 -30.99 15.64
N SER A 10 -12.30 -30.57 15.37
CA SER A 10 -12.67 -29.14 15.32
C SER A 10 -12.83 -28.46 16.68
N MET A 11 -12.87 -29.22 17.78
CA MET A 11 -12.97 -28.65 19.13
C MET A 11 -11.63 -28.56 19.89
N ILE A 12 -10.54 -29.13 19.35
CA ILE A 12 -9.23 -29.09 20.00
C ILE A 12 -8.38 -27.91 19.49
N LEU A 13 -8.67 -27.36 18.31
CA LEU A 13 -7.94 -26.18 17.79
C LEU A 13 -8.41 -24.83 18.38
N ALA A 14 -9.58 -24.78 19.04
CA ALA A 14 -10.09 -23.56 19.68
C ALA A 14 -9.58 -23.33 21.11
N ALA A 15 -8.80 -24.26 21.70
CA ALA A 15 -8.37 -24.21 23.10
C ALA A 15 -6.86 -23.92 23.29
N LEU A 16 -6.10 -23.64 22.24
CA LEU A 16 -4.65 -23.48 22.30
C LEU A 16 -4.15 -22.03 22.10
N MET A 17 -5.04 -21.03 22.06
CA MET A 17 -4.66 -19.61 21.95
C MET A 17 -4.88 -18.79 23.23
N ALA A 18 -4.84 -19.42 24.41
CA ALA A 18 -4.90 -18.71 25.68
C ALA A 18 -3.87 -19.28 26.68
N ALA A 19 -2.62 -18.87 26.56
CA ALA A 19 -1.65 -19.03 27.65
C ALA A 19 -0.79 -17.76 27.76
N PRO A 20 -1.00 -16.91 28.80
CA PRO A 20 -0.10 -15.81 29.08
C PRO A 20 1.13 -16.35 29.85
N MET A 21 2.33 -15.93 29.45
CA MET A 21 3.58 -16.19 30.19
C MET A 21 3.60 -15.35 31.45
N LEU A 22 3.58 -16.05 32.59
CA LEU A 22 3.94 -15.48 33.89
C LEU A 22 5.42 -15.85 34.17
N PHE A 23 6.29 -14.84 34.23
CA PHE A 23 7.50 -14.91 35.05
C PHE A 23 7.53 -13.74 36.01
N ALA A 24 7.31 -14.09 37.28
CA ALA A 24 7.40 -13.18 38.39
C ALA A 24 8.83 -13.15 38.94
N CYS A 25 9.33 -11.98 39.27
CA CYS A 25 10.43 -11.84 40.24
C CYS A 25 9.93 -10.99 41.39
N GLY A 26 9.94 -11.59 42.59
CA GLY A 26 9.32 -11.05 43.78
C GLY A 26 10.12 -9.96 44.50
N LYS A 27 9.38 -9.08 45.20
CA LYS A 27 9.76 -8.42 46.46
C LYS A 27 8.53 -8.24 47.35
N LYS A 28 8.77 -8.41 48.66
CA LYS A 28 7.79 -8.50 49.74
C LYS A 28 7.06 -7.16 50.06
N PRO A 29 5.96 -7.20 50.82
CA PRO A 29 4.89 -6.19 50.80
C PRO A 29 5.10 -5.06 51.81
N VAL A 30 4.50 -3.94 51.53
CA VAL A 30 4.13 -2.89 52.49
C VAL A 30 2.61 -2.69 52.40
N ASP A 31 1.95 -2.89 53.57
CA ASP A 31 0.51 -2.70 53.73
C ASP A 31 0.08 -1.24 53.49
N SER A 32 -0.94 -1.02 52.73
CA SER A 32 -1.97 0.00 53.01
C SER A 32 -3.22 -0.21 52.17
N ALA A 33 -4.34 -0.07 52.83
CA ALA A 33 -5.73 -0.24 52.53
C ALA A 33 -6.29 -0.03 51.09
N ALA A 34 -7.06 -1.03 50.71
CA ALA A 34 -8.32 -1.08 49.96
C ALA A 34 -8.73 0.10 49.06
N ALA A 35 -8.64 -0.15 47.75
CA ALA A 35 -9.66 0.21 46.77
C ALA A 35 -9.86 -0.99 45.87
N THR A 36 -11.03 -1.55 45.78
CA THR A 36 -11.43 -2.63 44.91
C THR A 36 -11.65 -2.02 43.52
N ASP A 37 -10.61 -2.03 42.67
CA ASP A 37 -10.78 -1.85 41.26
C ASP A 37 -10.94 -3.27 40.64
N ASP A 38 -12.08 -3.51 40.03
CA ASP A 38 -12.32 -4.65 39.14
C ASP A 38 -11.21 -4.68 38.06
N PRO A 39 -10.62 -5.84 37.75
CA PRO A 39 -9.67 -5.91 36.63
C PRO A 39 -10.41 -5.54 35.36
N ALA A 40 -9.96 -4.46 34.72
CA ALA A 40 -10.49 -4.03 33.44
C ALA A 40 -10.51 -5.22 32.48
N ASP A 41 -11.66 -5.48 31.88
CA ASP A 41 -11.86 -6.48 30.85
C ASP A 41 -10.95 -6.11 29.65
N THR A 42 -9.84 -6.84 29.47
CA THR A 42 -8.86 -6.64 28.42
C THR A 42 -9.21 -7.38 27.14
N THR A 43 -10.41 -7.96 27.03
CA THR A 43 -10.89 -8.50 25.77
C THR A 43 -11.00 -7.36 24.74
N PRO A 44 -10.37 -7.46 23.55
CA PRO A 44 -10.55 -6.45 22.53
C PRO A 44 -12.04 -6.28 22.23
N LYS A 45 -12.56 -5.08 22.49
CA LYS A 45 -13.97 -4.79 22.20
C LYS A 45 -14.12 -4.89 20.68
N VAL A 46 -14.95 -5.81 20.22
CA VAL A 46 -15.28 -5.91 18.80
C VAL A 46 -16.01 -4.63 18.42
N GLU A 47 -15.42 -3.86 17.52
CA GLU A 47 -16.08 -2.64 17.03
C GLU A 47 -17.28 -3.03 16.18
N GLU A 48 -18.41 -2.42 16.47
CA GLU A 48 -19.67 -2.61 15.74
C GLU A 48 -19.96 -1.40 14.86
N LEU A 49 -20.72 -1.63 13.80
CA LEU A 49 -21.16 -0.58 12.89
C LEU A 49 -22.23 0.30 13.58
N GLU A 50 -21.96 1.57 13.73
CA GLU A 50 -22.83 2.54 14.39
C GLU A 50 -23.54 3.44 13.36
N VAL A 51 -24.37 2.82 12.47
CA VAL A 51 -25.18 3.54 11.49
C VAL A 51 -26.66 3.22 11.67
N PRO A 52 -27.58 4.08 11.20
CA PRO A 52 -29.02 3.83 11.28
C PRO A 52 -29.45 2.58 10.49
N ASP A 53 -30.50 1.88 10.92
CA ASP A 53 -31.16 0.84 10.13
C ASP A 53 -32.16 1.47 9.12
N THR A 54 -31.66 2.41 8.34
CA THR A 54 -32.45 3.11 7.32
C THR A 54 -32.48 2.30 6.03
N LYS A 55 -33.66 2.16 5.42
CA LYS A 55 -33.82 1.55 4.09
C LYS A 55 -34.04 2.66 3.07
N TYR A 56 -33.50 2.45 1.88
CA TYR A 56 -33.46 3.48 0.82
C TYR A 56 -34.33 3.13 -0.40
N ASP A 57 -35.28 2.18 -0.25
CA ASP A 57 -36.31 1.86 -1.24
C ASP A 57 -35.76 1.59 -2.65
N GLY A 58 -34.62 0.89 -2.74
CA GLY A 58 -33.95 0.53 -3.99
C GLY A 58 -33.18 1.69 -4.64
N ALA A 59 -32.81 2.73 -3.87
CA ALA A 59 -31.99 3.83 -4.39
C ALA A 59 -30.64 3.32 -4.94
N GLU A 60 -30.20 3.92 -6.05
CA GLU A 60 -28.92 3.56 -6.66
C GLU A 60 -27.76 4.27 -5.96
N PHE A 61 -26.69 3.52 -5.68
CA PHE A 61 -25.43 4.02 -5.15
C PHE A 61 -24.32 3.86 -6.19
N HIS A 62 -23.92 4.95 -6.83
CA HIS A 62 -23.00 4.94 -7.95
C HIS A 62 -21.54 5.06 -7.50
N ILE A 63 -20.70 4.10 -7.88
CA ILE A 63 -19.26 4.07 -7.59
C ILE A 63 -18.49 4.19 -8.90
N LEU A 64 -17.52 5.12 -8.95
CA LEU A 64 -16.53 5.21 -10.01
C LEU A 64 -15.25 4.50 -9.59
N THR A 65 -14.77 3.55 -10.39
CA THR A 65 -13.42 3.00 -10.25
C THR A 65 -12.52 3.47 -11.38
N ALA A 66 -11.43 4.16 -11.05
CA ALA A 66 -10.52 4.74 -12.03
C ALA A 66 -9.09 4.81 -11.46
N GLY A 67 -8.24 3.90 -11.90
CA GLY A 67 -6.85 3.78 -11.42
C GLY A 67 -6.24 2.47 -11.86
N HIS A 68 -4.95 2.29 -11.63
CA HIS A 68 -4.22 1.13 -12.13
C HIS A 68 -4.77 -0.20 -11.60
N VAL A 69 -5.16 -0.24 -10.32
CA VAL A 69 -5.71 -1.42 -9.64
C VAL A 69 -7.14 -1.23 -9.12
N ALA A 70 -7.74 -0.05 -9.30
CA ALA A 70 -9.07 0.28 -8.74
C ALA A 70 -10.19 -0.67 -9.19
N TYR A 71 -10.05 -1.29 -10.36
CA TYR A 71 -10.99 -2.28 -10.88
C TYR A 71 -11.04 -3.58 -10.05
N MET A 72 -10.07 -3.77 -9.15
CA MET A 72 -9.97 -4.98 -8.32
C MET A 72 -10.88 -4.93 -7.09
N ASP A 73 -11.48 -3.78 -6.78
CA ASP A 73 -12.23 -3.61 -5.54
C ASP A 73 -13.75 -3.68 -5.70
N PHE A 74 -14.28 -3.50 -6.92
CA PHE A 74 -15.71 -3.46 -7.19
C PHE A 74 -16.07 -4.00 -8.58
N GLY A 75 -17.36 -4.30 -8.76
CA GLY A 75 -17.93 -4.69 -10.04
C GLY A 75 -17.85 -6.20 -10.34
N PHE A 76 -17.70 -7.02 -9.32
CA PHE A 76 -17.74 -8.46 -9.44
C PHE A 76 -19.18 -8.99 -9.48
N THR A 77 -19.36 -10.20 -10.02
CA THR A 77 -20.65 -10.85 -10.15
C THR A 77 -20.69 -12.21 -9.42
N ALA A 78 -21.85 -12.81 -9.31
CA ALA A 78 -22.00 -14.17 -8.74
C ALA A 78 -21.23 -15.25 -9.52
N GLU A 79 -20.85 -14.95 -10.77
CA GLU A 79 -20.12 -15.86 -11.67
C GLU A 79 -18.60 -15.76 -11.52
N ASP A 80 -18.10 -14.84 -10.70
CA ASP A 80 -16.66 -14.73 -10.45
C ASP A 80 -16.16 -15.97 -9.69
N GLU A 81 -15.08 -16.57 -10.18
CA GLU A 81 -14.53 -17.81 -9.63
C GLU A 81 -13.41 -17.54 -8.60
N THR A 82 -12.97 -16.28 -8.46
CA THR A 82 -11.90 -15.92 -7.52
C THR A 82 -12.44 -15.74 -6.11
N ILE A 83 -11.66 -16.14 -5.11
CA ILE A 83 -12.05 -15.97 -3.69
C ILE A 83 -12.31 -14.49 -3.38
N LEU A 84 -11.44 -13.60 -3.87
CA LEU A 84 -11.58 -12.17 -3.65
C LEU A 84 -12.81 -11.60 -4.37
N GLY A 85 -13.03 -11.96 -5.65
CA GLY A 85 -14.19 -11.49 -6.40
C GLY A 85 -15.52 -11.92 -5.78
N GLN A 86 -15.62 -13.18 -5.32
CA GLN A 86 -16.77 -13.66 -4.59
C GLN A 86 -17.00 -12.91 -3.26
N ALA A 87 -15.92 -12.57 -2.54
CA ALA A 87 -16.02 -11.80 -1.31
C ALA A 87 -16.44 -10.34 -1.57
N GLN A 88 -15.93 -9.72 -2.63
CA GLN A 88 -16.33 -8.39 -3.09
C GLN A 88 -17.83 -8.37 -3.45
N TYR A 89 -18.27 -9.32 -4.27
CA TYR A 89 -19.69 -9.49 -4.61
C TYR A 89 -20.54 -9.68 -3.36
N LYS A 90 -20.13 -10.56 -2.44
CA LYS A 90 -20.85 -10.81 -1.19
C LYS A 90 -20.98 -9.56 -0.33
N ARG A 91 -19.92 -8.74 -0.22
CA ARG A 91 -19.95 -7.45 0.49
C ARG A 91 -21.01 -6.54 -0.12
N GLU A 92 -20.99 -6.34 -1.44
CA GLU A 92 -21.96 -5.51 -2.14
C GLU A 92 -23.39 -6.01 -1.93
N GLN A 93 -23.64 -7.32 -2.05
CA GLN A 93 -24.96 -7.90 -1.80
C GLN A 93 -25.40 -7.76 -0.33
N THR A 94 -24.48 -7.85 0.63
CA THR A 94 -24.79 -7.64 2.04
C THR A 94 -25.27 -6.22 2.29
N VAL A 95 -24.60 -5.21 1.75
CA VAL A 95 -24.99 -3.81 1.87
C VAL A 95 -26.31 -3.54 1.12
N ASN A 96 -26.46 -4.06 -0.12
CA ASN A 96 -27.70 -3.94 -0.90
C ASN A 96 -28.91 -4.44 -0.11
N GLN A 97 -28.82 -5.63 0.49
CA GLN A 97 -29.91 -6.24 1.26
C GLN A 97 -30.14 -5.56 2.61
N SER A 98 -29.06 -5.15 3.28
CA SER A 98 -29.16 -4.51 4.60
C SER A 98 -29.84 -3.16 4.55
N TYR A 99 -29.65 -2.39 3.49
CA TYR A 99 -30.12 -1.00 3.39
C TYR A 99 -31.09 -0.75 2.25
N ASP A 100 -31.49 -1.80 1.52
CA ASP A 100 -32.36 -1.72 0.33
C ASP A 100 -31.83 -0.68 -0.67
N VAL A 101 -30.58 -0.88 -1.12
CA VAL A 101 -29.90 -0.07 -2.13
C VAL A 101 -29.46 -0.93 -3.30
N VAL A 102 -29.10 -0.29 -4.41
CA VAL A 102 -28.54 -0.95 -5.58
C VAL A 102 -27.19 -0.34 -5.92
N ILE A 103 -26.11 -1.01 -5.56
CA ILE A 103 -24.76 -0.54 -5.92
C ILE A 103 -24.56 -0.70 -7.43
N LYS A 104 -24.15 0.40 -8.07
CA LYS A 104 -23.81 0.51 -9.48
C LYS A 104 -22.35 0.91 -9.64
N VAL A 105 -21.58 0.12 -10.37
CA VAL A 105 -20.15 0.37 -10.57
C VAL A 105 -19.87 0.79 -12.00
N THR A 106 -19.21 1.92 -12.16
CA THR A 106 -18.66 2.40 -13.44
C THR A 106 -17.14 2.22 -13.39
N GLN A 107 -16.62 1.31 -14.18
CA GLN A 107 -15.17 1.17 -14.36
C GLN A 107 -14.73 2.05 -15.53
N ALA A 108 -13.75 2.92 -15.30
CA ALA A 108 -13.19 3.73 -16.37
C ALA A 108 -12.43 2.84 -17.37
N GLU A 109 -12.65 3.07 -18.66
CA GLU A 109 -11.98 2.30 -19.74
C GLU A 109 -10.46 2.46 -19.68
N GLU A 110 -9.97 3.68 -19.46
CA GLU A 110 -8.58 4.00 -19.28
C GLU A 110 -8.20 3.84 -17.80
N LYS A 111 -7.22 2.96 -17.51
CA LYS A 111 -6.85 2.58 -16.15
C LYS A 111 -5.67 3.36 -15.57
N LYS A 112 -5.01 4.24 -16.36
CA LYS A 112 -3.75 4.87 -15.98
C LYS A 112 -3.85 6.38 -15.87
N SER A 113 -3.29 6.92 -14.79
CA SER A 113 -2.95 8.33 -14.67
C SER A 113 -1.51 8.46 -14.21
N THR A 114 -0.71 9.22 -14.94
CA THR A 114 0.70 9.47 -14.60
C THR A 114 0.98 10.92 -14.24
N ASN A 115 -0.02 11.81 -14.39
CA ASN A 115 0.12 13.25 -14.21
C ASN A 115 -1.09 13.91 -13.52
N GLY A 116 -1.96 13.10 -12.90
CA GLY A 116 -3.11 13.60 -12.17
C GLY A 116 -4.25 14.18 -13.02
N ALA A 117 -4.26 13.91 -14.34
CA ALA A 117 -5.33 14.30 -15.26
C ALA A 117 -5.96 13.08 -15.96
N GLY A 118 -5.96 11.95 -15.28
CA GLY A 118 -6.50 10.69 -15.76
C GLY A 118 -8.03 10.61 -15.72
N PRO A 119 -8.56 9.40 -15.90
CA PRO A 119 -10.01 9.21 -15.98
C PRO A 119 -10.72 9.51 -14.65
N GLY A 120 -10.08 9.27 -13.50
CA GLY A 120 -10.64 9.61 -12.19
C GLY A 120 -10.88 11.10 -12.07
N TRP A 121 -9.83 11.89 -12.33
CA TRP A 121 -9.94 13.35 -12.31
C TRP A 121 -10.98 13.87 -13.31
N ARG A 122 -10.94 13.41 -14.58
CA ARG A 122 -11.86 13.90 -15.60
C ARG A 122 -13.33 13.65 -15.27
N ASN A 123 -13.67 12.47 -14.80
CA ASN A 123 -15.06 12.10 -14.51
C ASN A 123 -15.60 12.83 -13.28
N ILE A 124 -14.85 12.84 -12.16
CA ILE A 124 -15.28 13.54 -10.94
C ILE A 124 -15.35 15.06 -11.17
N ASN A 125 -14.30 15.66 -11.78
CA ASN A 125 -14.28 17.10 -12.05
C ASN A 125 -15.43 17.51 -12.97
N LYS A 126 -15.78 16.69 -13.97
CA LYS A 126 -16.94 16.93 -14.83
C LYS A 126 -18.26 16.90 -14.03
N ALA A 127 -18.46 15.88 -13.21
CA ALA A 127 -19.67 15.74 -12.40
C ALA A 127 -19.84 16.93 -11.44
N VAL A 128 -18.81 17.29 -10.70
CA VAL A 128 -18.82 18.43 -9.77
C VAL A 128 -19.05 19.75 -10.52
N SER A 129 -18.32 20.00 -11.61
CA SER A 129 -18.45 21.24 -12.42
C SER A 129 -19.82 21.41 -13.08
N SER A 130 -20.52 20.32 -13.38
CA SER A 130 -21.87 20.35 -13.95
C SER A 130 -22.98 20.26 -12.90
N SER A 131 -22.63 20.21 -11.60
CA SER A 131 -23.58 20.00 -10.50
C SER A 131 -24.45 18.75 -10.76
N SER A 132 -23.80 17.63 -11.10
CA SER A 132 -24.45 16.34 -11.37
C SER A 132 -23.99 15.28 -10.37
N VAL A 133 -24.92 14.53 -9.80
CA VAL A 133 -24.62 13.37 -8.94
C VAL A 133 -24.43 12.15 -9.82
N ASP A 134 -23.37 12.16 -10.65
CA ASP A 134 -23.02 11.01 -11.48
C ASP A 134 -22.40 9.87 -10.63
N TYR A 135 -21.74 10.24 -9.54
CA TYR A 135 -21.06 9.31 -8.62
C TYR A 135 -21.23 9.75 -7.18
N HIS A 136 -21.51 8.78 -6.29
CA HIS A 136 -21.55 8.95 -4.84
C HIS A 136 -20.18 8.67 -4.20
N LEU A 137 -19.40 7.75 -4.79
CA LEU A 137 -18.10 7.32 -4.28
C LEU A 137 -17.10 7.16 -5.42
N GLY A 138 -15.86 7.55 -5.19
CA GLY A 138 -14.73 7.31 -6.08
C GLY A 138 -13.69 6.36 -5.46
N ILE A 139 -13.21 5.40 -6.26
CA ILE A 139 -11.99 4.62 -5.98
C ILE A 139 -10.99 5.03 -7.05
N ILE A 140 -10.15 6.01 -6.70
CA ILE A 140 -9.43 6.84 -7.68
C ILE A 140 -7.91 6.69 -7.48
N GLY A 141 -7.17 6.61 -8.58
CA GLY A 141 -5.71 6.55 -8.57
C GLY A 141 -5.05 7.75 -7.88
N GLY A 142 -3.92 7.52 -7.21
CA GLY A 142 -3.28 8.46 -6.29
C GLY A 142 -3.00 9.84 -6.88
N TYR A 143 -2.53 9.92 -8.13
CA TYR A 143 -2.26 11.21 -8.78
C TYR A 143 -3.55 11.98 -9.17
N ASP A 144 -4.62 11.25 -9.53
CA ASP A 144 -5.89 11.88 -9.88
C ASP A 144 -6.61 12.40 -8.63
N VAL A 145 -6.60 11.64 -7.53
CA VAL A 145 -7.32 12.00 -6.31
C VAL A 145 -6.69 13.20 -5.61
N SER A 146 -5.35 13.31 -5.59
CA SER A 146 -4.66 14.48 -5.03
C SER A 146 -4.99 15.77 -5.79
N ASN A 147 -5.03 15.70 -7.12
CA ASN A 147 -5.44 16.84 -7.94
C ASN A 147 -6.92 17.19 -7.77
N LEU A 148 -7.80 16.20 -7.52
CA LEU A 148 -9.20 16.47 -7.15
C LEU A 148 -9.32 17.19 -5.82
N ALA A 149 -8.51 16.80 -4.82
CA ALA A 149 -8.46 17.46 -3.53
C ALA A 149 -7.96 18.91 -3.66
N GLU A 150 -6.88 19.13 -4.43
CA GLU A 150 -6.36 20.47 -4.71
C GLU A 150 -7.36 21.36 -5.45
N ALA A 151 -8.16 20.78 -6.34
CA ALA A 151 -9.21 21.49 -7.07
C ALA A 151 -10.49 21.71 -6.26
N ASN A 152 -10.53 21.32 -4.98
CA ASN A 152 -11.71 21.37 -4.12
C ASN A 152 -12.92 20.63 -4.72
N ASN A 153 -12.69 19.46 -5.29
CA ASN A 153 -13.73 18.62 -5.89
C ASN A 153 -14.20 17.46 -4.99
N LEU A 154 -13.69 17.39 -3.76
CA LEU A 154 -13.95 16.30 -2.83
C LEU A 154 -14.50 16.82 -1.49
N TYR A 155 -15.38 16.03 -0.87
CA TYR A 155 -15.76 16.24 0.53
C TYR A 155 -14.60 15.89 1.47
N ASP A 156 -14.52 16.63 2.58
CA ASP A 156 -13.77 16.16 3.75
C ASP A 156 -14.52 14.97 4.36
N LEU A 157 -13.90 13.80 4.35
CA LEU A 157 -14.53 12.57 4.84
C LEU A 157 -14.96 12.69 6.31
N ASN A 158 -14.21 13.45 7.13
CA ASN A 158 -14.54 13.69 8.53
C ASN A 158 -15.76 14.62 8.72
N SER A 159 -16.22 15.32 7.67
CA SER A 159 -17.41 16.15 7.70
C SER A 159 -18.69 15.40 7.34
N LEU A 160 -18.56 14.21 6.75
CA LEU A 160 -19.71 13.41 6.32
C LEU A 160 -20.29 12.65 7.51
N LYS A 161 -21.57 12.86 7.76
CA LYS A 161 -22.30 12.13 8.80
C LYS A 161 -22.19 10.61 8.56
N HIS A 162 -22.02 9.88 9.64
CA HIS A 162 -21.83 8.42 9.69
C HIS A 162 -20.44 7.91 9.31
N ILE A 163 -19.58 8.66 8.64
CA ILE A 163 -18.19 8.27 8.47
C ILE A 163 -17.41 8.53 9.74
N ASP A 164 -16.83 7.48 10.32
CA ASP A 164 -15.93 7.58 11.49
C ASP A 164 -14.56 6.99 11.11
N THR A 165 -13.69 7.87 10.63
CA THR A 165 -12.34 7.46 10.15
C THR A 165 -11.43 6.96 11.27
N SER A 166 -11.82 7.05 12.53
CA SER A 166 -11.09 6.48 13.68
C SER A 166 -11.33 4.98 13.86
N LYS A 167 -12.34 4.41 13.20
CA LYS A 167 -12.67 2.98 13.28
C LYS A 167 -11.63 2.12 12.59
N SER A 168 -11.48 0.87 13.04
CA SER A 168 -10.45 -0.07 12.59
C SER A 168 -10.60 -0.54 11.13
N TRP A 169 -11.72 -0.31 10.50
CA TRP A 169 -11.90 -0.58 9.06
C TRP A 169 -11.38 0.52 8.14
N TRP A 170 -10.96 1.66 8.69
CA TRP A 170 -10.23 2.70 7.99
C TRP A 170 -8.73 2.58 8.23
N ASP A 171 -7.94 2.91 7.23
CA ASP A 171 -6.47 2.84 7.29
C ASP A 171 -5.90 3.99 8.10
N GLN A 172 -5.48 3.71 9.33
CA GLN A 172 -4.95 4.73 10.25
C GLN A 172 -3.61 5.32 9.74
N ASN A 173 -2.81 4.58 8.99
CA ASN A 173 -1.59 5.12 8.38
C ASN A 173 -1.94 6.13 7.27
N ALA A 174 -2.92 5.81 6.43
CA ALA A 174 -3.43 6.75 5.42
C ALA A 174 -4.02 7.99 6.09
N ASN A 175 -4.86 7.82 7.11
CA ASN A 175 -5.47 8.95 7.83
C ASN A 175 -4.41 9.89 8.42
N ASN A 176 -3.38 9.34 9.06
CA ASN A 176 -2.29 10.14 9.64
C ASN A 176 -1.43 10.84 8.59
N ASP A 177 -1.13 10.15 7.49
CA ASP A 177 -0.20 10.65 6.46
C ASP A 177 -0.86 11.62 5.47
N LEU A 178 -2.20 11.56 5.30
CA LEU A 178 -2.95 12.30 4.27
C LEU A 178 -3.85 13.40 4.82
N THR A 179 -3.99 13.54 6.14
CA THR A 179 -4.77 14.62 6.75
C THR A 179 -3.96 15.91 6.75
N ILE A 180 -4.41 16.94 6.03
CA ILE A 180 -3.79 18.27 5.98
C ILE A 180 -4.71 19.27 6.69
N ASN A 181 -4.18 20.05 7.63
CA ASN A 181 -4.95 21.03 8.40
C ASN A 181 -6.27 20.48 9.00
N GLY A 182 -6.26 19.21 9.43
CA GLY A 182 -7.43 18.52 9.97
C GLY A 182 -8.45 18.05 8.93
N ARG A 183 -8.14 18.14 7.62
CA ARG A 183 -9.00 17.71 6.50
C ARG A 183 -8.47 16.43 5.86
N LEU A 184 -9.36 15.48 5.64
CA LEU A 184 -9.09 14.20 5.00
C LEU A 184 -9.98 14.04 3.76
N PHE A 185 -9.50 14.42 2.60
CA PHE A 185 -10.27 14.35 1.35
C PHE A 185 -10.26 12.99 0.69
N TYR A 186 -9.27 12.17 1.00
CA TYR A 186 -9.15 10.80 0.50
C TYR A 186 -8.33 9.95 1.47
N THR A 187 -8.66 8.68 1.53
CA THR A 187 -8.00 7.70 2.40
C THR A 187 -8.09 6.30 1.83
N ASN A 188 -7.64 5.32 2.60
CA ASN A 188 -7.83 3.90 2.33
C ASN A 188 -8.52 3.20 3.51
N GLY A 189 -8.84 1.94 3.34
CA GLY A 189 -9.46 1.11 4.36
C GLY A 189 -9.91 -0.23 3.80
N SER A 190 -10.65 -0.97 4.59
CA SER A 190 -11.13 -2.32 4.24
C SER A 190 -12.17 -2.33 3.11
N LEU A 191 -12.66 -1.17 2.71
CA LEU A 191 -13.49 -0.99 1.52
C LEU A 191 -12.70 -1.27 0.23
N THR A 192 -11.40 -0.98 0.24
CA THR A 192 -10.47 -1.32 -0.84
C THR A 192 -9.47 -2.37 -0.35
N ALA A 193 -9.31 -3.47 -1.06
CA ALA A 193 -8.32 -4.51 -0.75
C ALA A 193 -7.06 -4.37 -1.63
N ALA A 194 -7.23 -3.81 -2.81
CA ALA A 194 -6.19 -3.76 -3.83
C ALA A 194 -5.01 -2.84 -3.48
N TYR A 195 -5.15 -1.90 -2.53
CA TYR A 195 -4.04 -1.05 -2.12
C TYR A 195 -2.87 -1.87 -1.54
N SER A 196 -3.15 -3.00 -0.90
CA SER A 196 -2.12 -3.89 -0.36
C SER A 196 -1.20 -4.43 -1.46
N GLU A 197 -1.72 -4.63 -2.68
CA GLU A 197 -0.92 -5.04 -3.83
C GLU A 197 0.03 -3.94 -4.32
N SER A 198 -0.23 -2.68 -3.98
CA SER A 198 0.57 -1.53 -4.40
C SER A 198 1.83 -1.33 -3.54
N THR A 199 2.05 -2.12 -2.50
CA THR A 199 3.22 -2.02 -1.62
C THR A 199 4.49 -2.49 -2.33
N PHE A 200 5.58 -1.73 -2.15
CA PHE A 200 6.90 -2.13 -2.65
C PHE A 200 7.43 -3.36 -1.90
N VAL A 201 7.90 -4.34 -2.67
CA VAL A 201 8.48 -5.59 -2.15
C VAL A 201 9.71 -6.01 -2.97
N ILE A 202 10.52 -6.89 -2.41
CA ILE A 202 11.58 -7.60 -3.12
C ILE A 202 11.20 -9.06 -3.23
N TYR A 203 11.03 -9.57 -4.43
CA TYR A 203 10.95 -11.01 -4.64
C TYR A 203 12.36 -11.61 -4.63
N VAL A 204 12.50 -12.77 -4.02
CA VAL A 204 13.73 -13.57 -4.00
C VAL A 204 13.47 -14.92 -4.64
N ASN A 205 14.32 -15.31 -5.58
CA ASN A 205 14.36 -16.66 -6.10
C ASN A 205 15.09 -17.55 -5.08
N LYS A 206 14.33 -18.32 -4.29
CA LYS A 206 14.86 -19.14 -3.19
C LYS A 206 15.70 -20.31 -3.69
N THR A 207 15.33 -20.89 -4.83
CA THR A 207 16.10 -21.94 -5.47
C THR A 207 17.49 -21.42 -5.83
N LEU A 208 17.55 -20.25 -6.46
CA LEU A 208 18.81 -19.60 -6.82
C LEU A 208 19.60 -19.16 -5.57
N ALA A 209 18.91 -18.58 -4.57
CA ALA A 209 19.55 -18.21 -3.28
C ALA A 209 20.23 -19.41 -2.61
N THR A 210 19.56 -20.55 -2.54
CA THR A 210 20.16 -21.77 -1.95
C THR A 210 21.38 -22.27 -2.75
N ALA A 211 21.31 -22.20 -4.08
CA ALA A 211 22.40 -22.64 -4.94
C ALA A 211 23.64 -21.72 -4.84
N GLU A 212 23.46 -20.42 -4.79
CA GLU A 212 24.53 -19.43 -4.95
C GLU A 212 25.02 -18.83 -3.62
N LEU A 213 24.12 -18.67 -2.64
CA LEU A 213 24.49 -18.15 -1.31
C LEU A 213 24.79 -19.25 -0.31
N GLY A 214 24.34 -20.49 -0.58
CA GLY A 214 24.45 -21.63 0.29
C GLY A 214 23.21 -21.89 1.15
N ALA A 215 23.00 -23.13 1.53
CA ALA A 215 21.83 -23.59 2.28
C ALA A 215 21.76 -23.01 3.72
N ASP A 216 22.87 -22.50 4.24
CA ASP A 216 22.94 -21.92 5.60
C ASP A 216 22.48 -20.45 5.64
N VAL A 217 22.24 -19.81 4.48
CA VAL A 217 21.76 -18.43 4.42
C VAL A 217 20.25 -18.38 4.51
N ASP A 218 19.74 -18.01 5.69
CA ASP A 218 18.32 -17.79 5.92
C ASP A 218 17.97 -16.29 5.84
N LEU A 219 17.46 -15.85 4.69
CA LEU A 219 17.10 -14.45 4.46
C LEU A 219 15.93 -14.01 5.34
N TYR A 220 14.97 -14.89 5.64
CA TYR A 220 13.85 -14.57 6.50
C TYR A 220 14.27 -14.37 7.95
N GLN A 221 15.15 -15.24 8.45
CA GLN A 221 15.71 -15.06 9.79
C GLN A 221 16.56 -13.79 9.86
N MET A 222 17.27 -13.45 8.78
CA MET A 222 18.02 -12.18 8.69
C MET A 222 17.10 -10.95 8.81
N VAL A 223 15.92 -11.00 8.16
CA VAL A 223 14.90 -9.94 8.30
C VAL A 223 14.40 -9.89 9.76
N LYS A 224 14.02 -11.03 10.34
CA LYS A 224 13.54 -11.10 11.74
C LYS A 224 14.56 -10.58 12.74
N ASP A 225 15.84 -10.82 12.49
CA ASP A 225 16.97 -10.33 13.30
C ASP A 225 17.27 -8.84 13.09
N GLY A 226 16.59 -8.17 12.15
CA GLY A 226 16.84 -6.77 11.81
C GLY A 226 18.12 -6.53 11.03
N LYS A 227 18.74 -7.57 10.47
CA LYS A 227 20.05 -7.54 9.78
C LYS A 227 19.94 -7.42 8.26
N TRP A 228 18.74 -7.48 7.69
CA TRP A 228 18.52 -7.27 6.27
C TRP A 228 18.65 -5.78 5.93
N THR A 229 19.82 -5.39 5.45
CA THR A 229 20.20 -4.01 5.13
C THR A 229 20.54 -3.86 3.66
N ILE A 230 20.62 -2.60 3.18
CA ILE A 230 21.06 -2.29 1.82
C ILE A 230 22.46 -2.85 1.52
N ASP A 231 23.34 -2.91 2.54
CA ASP A 231 24.67 -3.48 2.38
C ASP A 231 24.60 -5.00 2.18
N LYS A 232 23.66 -5.69 2.83
CA LYS A 232 23.40 -7.13 2.62
C LYS A 232 22.75 -7.40 1.25
N LEU A 233 21.82 -6.55 0.81
CA LEU A 233 21.30 -6.63 -0.55
C LEU A 233 22.44 -6.53 -1.58
N ALA A 234 23.35 -5.57 -1.41
CA ALA A 234 24.51 -5.40 -2.28
C ALA A 234 25.48 -6.60 -2.22
N GLU A 235 25.78 -7.10 -1.02
CA GLU A 235 26.67 -8.25 -0.80
C GLU A 235 26.16 -9.46 -1.59
N TYR A 236 24.90 -9.83 -1.39
CA TYR A 236 24.33 -11.01 -2.05
C TYR A 236 24.06 -10.80 -3.53
N SER A 237 23.70 -9.59 -3.95
CA SER A 237 23.54 -9.32 -5.38
C SER A 237 24.83 -9.50 -6.18
N ARG A 238 25.98 -9.19 -5.58
CA ARG A 238 27.30 -9.33 -6.22
C ARG A 238 27.74 -10.79 -6.43
N THR A 239 27.10 -11.76 -5.79
CA THR A 239 27.45 -13.17 -5.95
C THR A 239 27.00 -13.73 -7.30
N ILE A 240 26.08 -13.04 -7.98
CA ILE A 240 25.47 -13.51 -9.22
C ILE A 240 25.71 -12.51 -10.33
N SER A 241 26.49 -12.97 -11.32
CA SER A 241 26.75 -12.29 -12.56
C SER A 241 27.16 -13.35 -13.60
N GLU A 242 26.33 -13.64 -14.59
CA GLU A 242 26.59 -14.70 -15.56
C GLU A 242 26.17 -14.25 -16.96
N ASP A 243 27.15 -14.18 -17.87
CA ASP A 243 26.93 -14.03 -19.30
C ASP A 243 26.43 -15.36 -19.86
N LEU A 244 25.11 -15.46 -20.09
CA LEU A 244 24.46 -16.69 -20.50
C LEU A 244 24.65 -17.00 -22.00
N ASN A 245 24.92 -15.98 -22.82
CA ASN A 245 25.05 -16.10 -24.24
C ASN A 245 26.53 -16.16 -24.72
N GLY A 246 27.49 -15.83 -23.84
CA GLY A 246 28.92 -15.92 -24.08
C GLY A 246 29.45 -14.84 -25.03
N ASP A 247 28.83 -13.65 -25.06
CA ASP A 247 29.25 -12.57 -25.97
C ASP A 247 30.14 -11.52 -25.28
N ASP A 248 30.56 -11.80 -24.04
CA ASP A 248 31.41 -10.95 -23.20
C ASP A 248 30.73 -9.59 -22.82
N LYS A 249 29.41 -9.54 -22.84
CA LYS A 249 28.63 -8.35 -22.44
C LYS A 249 27.52 -8.73 -21.48
N MET A 250 27.27 -7.89 -20.50
CA MET A 250 26.10 -8.02 -19.64
C MET A 250 24.94 -7.21 -20.22
N ASP A 251 23.86 -7.90 -20.65
CA ASP A 251 22.66 -7.28 -21.21
C ASP A 251 21.36 -7.94 -20.71
N GLY A 252 20.21 -7.66 -21.35
CA GLY A 252 18.91 -8.19 -20.91
C GLY A 252 18.74 -9.72 -21.08
N ASN A 253 19.71 -10.42 -21.67
CA ASN A 253 19.68 -11.88 -21.85
C ASN A 253 20.35 -12.64 -20.72
N ASP A 254 21.08 -11.97 -19.85
CA ASP A 254 21.99 -12.53 -18.86
C ASP A 254 21.37 -12.67 -17.47
N LYS A 255 22.14 -13.27 -16.54
CA LYS A 255 21.73 -13.50 -15.18
C LYS A 255 22.34 -12.46 -14.23
N TYR A 256 21.51 -11.90 -13.36
CA TYR A 256 21.87 -10.82 -12.44
C TYR A 256 21.54 -11.15 -10.99
N GLY A 257 22.26 -10.57 -10.07
CA GLY A 257 21.90 -10.62 -8.66
C GLY A 257 20.67 -9.76 -8.32
N LEU A 258 20.48 -8.65 -9.05
CA LEU A 258 19.41 -7.69 -8.75
C LEU A 258 18.73 -7.17 -10.02
N TYR A 259 17.41 -7.33 -10.07
CA TYR A 259 16.55 -6.63 -11.02
C TYR A 259 15.94 -5.41 -10.36
N VAL A 260 16.04 -4.25 -11.02
CA VAL A 260 15.64 -2.93 -10.55
C VAL A 260 14.74 -2.26 -11.58
N TRP A 261 13.66 -1.62 -11.14
CA TRP A 261 12.85 -0.73 -11.97
C TRP A 261 12.99 0.73 -11.49
N ASP A 262 12.43 1.68 -12.21
CA ASP A 262 12.60 3.11 -11.92
C ASP A 262 12.11 3.47 -10.53
N ASP A 263 10.91 3.00 -10.16
CA ASP A 263 10.25 3.30 -8.90
C ASP A 263 10.97 2.65 -7.69
N SER A 264 11.92 1.73 -7.94
CA SER A 264 12.74 1.18 -6.85
C SER A 264 13.46 2.25 -6.06
N MET A 265 13.81 3.39 -6.69
CA MET A 265 14.40 4.52 -5.97
C MET A 265 13.42 5.11 -4.96
N LEU A 266 12.13 5.23 -5.31
CA LEU A 266 11.09 5.72 -4.38
C LEU A 266 10.92 4.75 -3.21
N GLY A 267 10.86 3.45 -3.51
CA GLY A 267 10.78 2.40 -2.48
C GLY A 267 11.97 2.40 -1.53
N MET A 268 13.19 2.59 -2.06
CA MET A 268 14.40 2.66 -1.25
C MET A 268 14.47 3.92 -0.37
N MET A 269 14.02 5.09 -0.90
CA MET A 269 13.91 6.29 -0.07
C MET A 269 12.93 6.06 1.09
N GLY A 270 11.75 5.50 0.80
CA GLY A 270 10.78 5.14 1.84
C GLY A 270 11.32 4.13 2.84
N ALA A 271 12.09 3.13 2.38
CA ALA A 271 12.72 2.13 3.25
C ALA A 271 13.73 2.72 4.25
N ALA A 272 14.31 3.88 3.94
CA ALA A 272 15.14 4.64 4.88
C ALA A 272 14.31 5.43 5.93
N GLY A 273 12.99 5.26 5.96
CA GLY A 273 12.09 6.00 6.85
C GLY A 273 11.89 7.46 6.44
N THR A 274 12.10 7.80 5.16
CA THR A 274 11.98 9.18 4.66
C THR A 274 10.77 9.33 3.75
N LYS A 275 10.21 10.56 3.74
CA LYS A 275 9.13 10.96 2.84
C LYS A 275 9.51 12.25 2.14
N SER A 276 8.99 12.46 0.93
CA SER A 276 9.24 13.68 0.17
C SER A 276 8.59 14.90 0.82
N ALA A 277 7.40 14.73 1.39
CA ALA A 277 6.77 15.72 2.25
C ALA A 277 6.04 15.02 3.41
N THR A 278 5.94 15.69 4.55
CA THR A 278 5.26 15.17 5.75
C THR A 278 4.32 16.21 6.35
N VAL A 279 3.25 15.71 6.97
CA VAL A 279 2.38 16.53 7.82
C VAL A 279 3.14 16.90 9.10
N GLN A 280 3.10 18.19 9.46
CA GLN A 280 3.75 18.75 10.62
C GLN A 280 2.77 18.81 11.82
N GLU A 281 3.26 19.08 13.02
CA GLU A 281 2.44 19.17 14.23
C GLU A 281 1.34 20.25 14.14
N ASP A 282 1.54 21.29 13.34
CA ASP A 282 0.54 22.35 13.12
C ASP A 282 -0.49 21.98 12.03
N GLY A 283 -0.42 20.77 11.49
CA GLY A 283 -1.28 20.26 10.45
C GLY A 283 -0.88 20.66 9.03
N THR A 284 0.12 21.51 8.85
CA THR A 284 0.64 21.86 7.51
C THR A 284 1.53 20.75 6.94
N ILE A 285 1.73 20.74 5.61
CA ILE A 285 2.73 19.88 4.99
C ILE A 285 4.00 20.66 4.68
N ALA A 286 5.16 20.00 4.89
CA ALA A 286 6.47 20.56 4.62
C ALA A 286 7.35 19.58 3.83
N LEU A 287 8.29 20.13 3.06
CA LEU A 287 9.29 19.37 2.31
C LEU A 287 10.27 18.72 3.28
N THR A 288 10.43 17.41 3.22
CA THR A 288 11.29 16.63 4.14
C THR A 288 12.26 15.69 3.41
N LEU A 289 12.27 15.69 2.08
CA LEU A 289 13.05 14.77 1.26
C LEU A 289 14.56 14.85 1.50
N TYR A 290 15.13 16.02 1.74
CA TYR A 290 16.58 16.21 1.80
C TYR A 290 17.08 16.14 3.24
N ASN A 291 17.47 14.96 3.66
CA ASN A 291 18.02 14.66 4.97
C ASN A 291 19.13 13.60 4.86
N ASP A 292 19.86 13.37 5.93
CA ASP A 292 21.02 12.45 5.94
C ASP A 292 20.63 11.01 5.55
N ASN A 293 19.48 10.51 6.00
CA ASN A 293 19.04 9.17 5.65
C ASN A 293 18.73 9.04 4.16
N THR A 294 18.05 10.04 3.57
CA THR A 294 17.76 10.08 2.14
C THR A 294 19.05 10.12 1.32
N ILE A 295 19.98 11.01 1.69
CA ILE A 295 21.27 11.16 0.99
C ILE A 295 22.08 9.86 1.06
N ASN A 296 22.17 9.25 2.25
CA ASN A 296 22.90 8.01 2.44
C ASN A 296 22.27 6.85 1.67
N MET A 297 20.94 6.70 1.73
CA MET A 297 20.23 5.66 0.99
C MET A 297 20.38 5.85 -0.52
N PHE A 298 20.21 7.10 -1.02
CA PHE A 298 20.41 7.42 -2.42
C PHE A 298 21.80 7.02 -2.90
N ASN A 299 22.84 7.47 -2.20
CA ASN A 299 24.22 7.20 -2.60
C ASN A 299 24.55 5.71 -2.62
N LYS A 300 24.12 4.97 -1.59
CA LYS A 300 24.31 3.51 -1.56
C LYS A 300 23.53 2.82 -2.68
N PHE A 301 22.26 3.20 -2.85
CA PHE A 301 21.39 2.51 -3.81
C PHE A 301 21.75 2.79 -5.26
N ILE A 302 22.09 4.04 -5.61
CA ILE A 302 22.49 4.38 -6.98
C ILE A 302 23.76 3.62 -7.39
N ASP A 303 24.72 3.43 -6.48
CA ASP A 303 25.93 2.65 -6.73
C ASP A 303 25.64 1.17 -6.98
N ILE A 304 24.68 0.58 -6.23
CA ILE A 304 24.26 -0.80 -6.39
C ILE A 304 23.47 -0.98 -7.69
N ALA A 305 22.42 -0.18 -7.88
CA ALA A 305 21.43 -0.35 -8.94
C ALA A 305 21.96 -0.01 -10.35
N THR A 306 23.08 0.70 -10.44
CA THR A 306 23.66 1.10 -11.72
C THR A 306 24.94 0.33 -12.09
N ASP A 307 25.41 -0.56 -11.22
CA ASP A 307 26.53 -1.45 -11.51
C ASP A 307 26.05 -2.64 -12.37
N THR A 308 26.25 -2.51 -13.68
CA THR A 308 25.78 -3.51 -14.65
C THR A 308 26.48 -4.86 -14.56
N ALA A 309 27.51 -4.99 -13.72
CA ALA A 309 28.14 -6.28 -13.48
C ALA A 309 27.20 -7.26 -12.74
N TYR A 310 26.27 -6.76 -11.90
CA TYR A 310 25.36 -7.61 -11.11
C TYR A 310 23.95 -7.06 -10.96
N ALA A 311 23.67 -5.84 -11.44
CA ALA A 311 22.35 -5.22 -11.37
C ALA A 311 21.82 -4.86 -12.76
N CYS A 312 20.58 -5.24 -13.02
CA CYS A 312 19.86 -4.95 -14.25
C CYS A 312 18.74 -3.94 -13.98
N GLN A 313 18.92 -2.70 -14.40
CA GLN A 313 17.80 -1.75 -14.48
C GLN A 313 17.03 -2.09 -15.78
N TYR A 314 16.07 -3.00 -15.68
CA TYR A 314 15.42 -3.68 -16.81
C TYR A 314 14.51 -2.78 -17.67
N GLN A 315 14.30 -1.52 -17.32
CA GLN A 315 13.61 -0.53 -18.17
C GLN A 315 14.57 0.22 -19.11
N ARG A 316 15.87 0.14 -18.87
CA ARG A 316 16.88 0.67 -19.81
C ARG A 316 16.93 -0.21 -21.06
N ALA A 317 16.92 0.42 -22.23
CA ALA A 317 16.84 -0.30 -23.50
C ALA A 317 17.95 -1.38 -23.66
N ALA A 318 19.18 -1.07 -23.21
CA ALA A 318 20.32 -2.01 -23.31
C ALA A 318 20.26 -3.19 -22.32
N LEU A 319 19.44 -3.10 -21.27
CA LEU A 319 19.33 -4.10 -20.20
C LEU A 319 17.95 -4.78 -20.16
N LYS A 320 17.05 -4.39 -21.07
CA LYS A 320 15.67 -4.89 -21.06
C LYS A 320 15.64 -6.35 -21.53
N PRO A 321 15.18 -7.30 -20.66
CA PRO A 321 14.99 -8.69 -21.07
C PRO A 321 14.01 -8.80 -22.23
N ALA A 322 14.33 -9.61 -23.24
CA ALA A 322 13.50 -9.78 -24.44
C ALA A 322 12.10 -10.34 -24.08
N GLU A 323 12.02 -11.26 -23.12
CA GLU A 323 10.81 -11.88 -22.61
C GLU A 323 10.07 -10.99 -21.57
N GLY A 324 10.68 -9.88 -21.14
CA GLY A 324 10.18 -9.02 -20.07
C GLY A 324 10.62 -9.46 -18.67
N ALA A 325 10.57 -8.55 -17.69
CA ALA A 325 11.12 -8.76 -16.35
C ALA A 325 10.45 -9.91 -15.58
N ILE A 326 9.14 -10.10 -15.74
CA ILE A 326 8.38 -11.17 -15.07
C ILE A 326 8.89 -12.53 -15.55
N ALA A 327 8.89 -12.77 -16.87
CA ALA A 327 9.33 -14.04 -17.43
C ALA A 327 10.82 -14.28 -17.18
N ALA A 328 11.65 -13.26 -17.24
CA ALA A 328 13.07 -13.37 -16.93
C ALA A 328 13.31 -13.78 -15.47
N PHE A 329 12.56 -13.23 -14.49
CA PHE A 329 12.62 -13.67 -13.10
C PHE A 329 12.13 -15.11 -12.93
N GLN A 330 11.01 -15.48 -13.57
CA GLN A 330 10.50 -16.86 -13.58
C GLN A 330 11.52 -17.86 -14.15
N ASN A 331 12.28 -17.45 -15.15
CA ASN A 331 13.35 -18.24 -15.78
C ASN A 331 14.68 -18.25 -15.00
N GLY A 332 14.71 -17.70 -13.79
CA GLY A 332 15.89 -17.71 -12.92
C GLY A 332 17.00 -16.74 -13.32
N LYS A 333 16.69 -15.68 -14.07
CA LYS A 333 17.66 -14.65 -14.48
C LYS A 333 17.94 -13.59 -13.44
N ALA A 334 17.28 -13.61 -12.27
CA ALA A 334 17.59 -12.71 -11.18
C ALA A 334 17.44 -13.41 -9.82
N LEU A 335 18.36 -13.08 -8.87
CA LEU A 335 18.23 -13.50 -7.48
C LEU A 335 17.15 -12.67 -6.78
N PHE A 336 17.26 -11.35 -6.84
CA PHE A 336 16.33 -10.38 -6.26
C PHE A 336 15.65 -9.57 -7.37
N TRP A 337 14.36 -9.34 -7.19
CA TRP A 337 13.59 -8.47 -8.07
C TRP A 337 12.81 -7.44 -7.26
N GLN A 338 13.21 -6.19 -7.36
CA GLN A 338 12.52 -5.05 -6.76
C GLN A 338 11.32 -4.65 -7.61
N THR A 339 10.13 -4.66 -7.03
CA THR A 339 8.89 -4.26 -7.71
C THR A 339 7.77 -4.02 -6.67
N SER A 340 6.51 -3.96 -7.10
CA SER A 340 5.34 -3.93 -6.21
C SER A 340 4.72 -5.32 -6.09
N ASN A 341 3.93 -5.50 -5.02
CA ASN A 341 3.26 -6.77 -4.73
C ASN A 341 2.20 -7.17 -5.78
N THR A 342 1.78 -6.25 -6.65
CA THR A 342 0.90 -6.54 -7.80
C THR A 342 1.41 -7.68 -8.70
N ASN A 343 2.72 -7.96 -8.66
CA ASN A 343 3.33 -9.01 -9.48
C ASN A 343 3.23 -10.42 -8.89
N THR A 344 2.78 -10.58 -7.64
CA THR A 344 2.66 -11.89 -6.99
C THR A 344 1.84 -12.88 -7.80
N LYS A 345 0.71 -12.45 -8.35
CA LYS A 345 -0.17 -13.28 -9.18
C LYS A 345 0.52 -13.82 -10.44
N ASN A 346 1.49 -13.09 -10.97
CA ASN A 346 2.25 -13.49 -12.15
C ASN A 346 3.30 -14.56 -11.85
N LEU A 347 3.68 -14.72 -10.57
CA LEU A 347 4.68 -15.71 -10.15
C LEU A 347 4.07 -17.04 -9.67
N ARG A 348 2.74 -17.17 -9.65
CA ARG A 348 2.04 -18.37 -9.16
C ARG A 348 2.52 -19.66 -9.82
N ASP A 349 2.74 -19.61 -11.13
CA ASP A 349 3.11 -20.77 -11.94
C ASP A 349 4.64 -20.92 -12.12
N MET A 350 5.44 -20.15 -11.38
CA MET A 350 6.89 -20.25 -11.38
C MET A 350 7.31 -21.63 -10.85
N GLU A 351 8.17 -22.34 -11.59
CA GLU A 351 8.66 -23.67 -11.18
C GLU A 351 9.61 -23.58 -9.99
N ALA A 352 10.51 -22.59 -9.98
CA ALA A 352 11.42 -22.36 -8.88
C ALA A 352 10.68 -21.78 -7.65
N ASP A 353 11.12 -22.15 -6.46
CA ASP A 353 10.61 -21.55 -5.24
C ASP A 353 11.04 -20.09 -5.14
N PHE A 354 10.09 -19.24 -4.80
CA PHE A 354 10.33 -17.82 -4.55
C PHE A 354 9.74 -17.39 -3.21
N GLY A 355 10.17 -16.24 -2.73
CA GLY A 355 9.66 -15.62 -1.53
C GLY A 355 9.57 -14.11 -1.68
N VAL A 356 9.10 -13.44 -0.64
CA VAL A 356 9.04 -11.99 -0.56
C VAL A 356 9.86 -11.50 0.62
N LEU A 357 10.50 -10.35 0.46
CA LEU A 357 11.26 -9.65 1.51
C LEU A 357 10.79 -8.19 1.55
N PRO A 358 10.81 -7.54 2.72
CA PRO A 358 10.69 -6.09 2.77
C PRO A 358 11.87 -5.43 2.06
N TYR A 359 11.70 -4.18 1.63
CA TYR A 359 12.84 -3.37 1.26
C TYR A 359 13.82 -3.27 2.44
N PRO A 360 15.15 -3.28 2.19
CA PRO A 360 16.14 -3.38 3.24
C PRO A 360 16.24 -2.08 4.05
N LYS A 361 16.63 -2.19 5.30
CA LYS A 361 16.99 -1.04 6.14
C LYS A 361 18.24 -0.34 5.61
N LEU A 362 18.37 0.94 5.90
CA LEU A 362 19.60 1.70 5.62
C LEU A 362 20.80 1.16 6.43
N SER A 363 20.56 0.80 7.70
CA SER A 363 21.53 0.21 8.63
C SER A 363 20.81 -0.69 9.65
N GLU A 364 21.58 -1.49 10.41
CA GLU A 364 21.01 -2.31 11.48
C GLU A 364 20.39 -1.48 12.61
N ASP A 365 20.88 -0.26 12.85
CA ASP A 365 20.38 0.65 13.88
C ASP A 365 19.01 1.27 13.55
N GLN A 366 18.54 1.16 12.31
CA GLN A 366 17.19 1.60 11.96
C GLN A 366 16.15 0.78 12.74
N ASP A 367 15.16 1.44 13.33
CA ASP A 367 14.20 0.85 14.27
C ASP A 367 13.34 -0.27 13.67
N ARG A 368 12.95 -0.14 12.38
CA ARG A 368 12.08 -1.10 11.68
C ARG A 368 12.31 -1.08 10.17
N TYR A 369 11.70 -2.04 9.48
CA TYR A 369 11.56 -2.03 8.03
C TYR A 369 10.40 -1.12 7.67
N TYR A 370 10.66 -0.05 6.94
CA TYR A 370 9.61 0.79 6.39
C TYR A 370 9.23 0.29 5.00
N SER A 371 7.93 0.34 4.71
CA SER A 371 7.38 0.02 3.40
C SER A 371 6.61 1.24 2.87
N THR A 372 6.55 1.38 1.56
CA THR A 372 5.89 2.50 0.91
C THR A 372 4.86 1.96 -0.07
N ILE A 373 3.69 2.58 -0.11
CA ILE A 373 2.69 2.34 -1.15
C ILE A 373 3.18 3.03 -2.43
N ALA A 374 3.31 2.26 -3.51
CA ALA A 374 3.79 2.75 -4.79
C ALA A 374 2.80 3.80 -5.36
N PRO A 375 3.20 5.05 -5.58
CA PRO A 375 2.26 6.13 -5.94
C PRO A 375 1.55 5.87 -7.28
N TYR A 376 2.23 5.24 -8.24
CA TYR A 376 1.66 4.90 -9.54
C TYR A 376 0.54 3.86 -9.46
N ASN A 377 0.66 2.87 -8.57
CA ASN A 377 -0.29 1.76 -8.45
C ASN A 377 -1.37 2.01 -7.38
N SER A 378 -1.22 3.06 -6.57
CA SER A 378 -2.16 3.34 -5.47
C SER A 378 -3.52 3.81 -5.97
N GLN A 379 -4.56 3.50 -5.21
CA GLN A 379 -5.90 4.06 -5.35
C GLN A 379 -6.42 4.45 -3.97
N PHE A 380 -7.40 5.35 -3.94
CA PHE A 380 -7.96 5.91 -2.72
C PHE A 380 -9.46 6.05 -2.80
N ILE A 381 -10.09 5.99 -1.65
CA ILE A 381 -11.50 6.25 -1.40
C ILE A 381 -11.68 7.76 -1.30
N CYS A 382 -12.61 8.31 -2.07
CA CYS A 382 -12.99 9.72 -1.99
C CYS A 382 -14.46 9.93 -2.31
N VAL A 383 -15.04 11.03 -1.84
CA VAL A 383 -16.44 11.41 -2.10
C VAL A 383 -16.47 12.71 -2.91
N PRO A 384 -17.10 12.75 -4.09
CA PRO A 384 -17.23 13.96 -4.91
C PRO A 384 -17.98 15.07 -4.18
N LEU A 385 -17.58 16.34 -4.35
CA LEU A 385 -18.11 17.48 -3.58
C LEU A 385 -19.57 17.84 -3.91
N TYR A 386 -20.19 17.37 -4.98
CA TYR A 386 -21.58 17.64 -5.27
C TYR A 386 -22.45 16.39 -5.13
N LEU A 387 -23.38 16.41 -4.16
CA LEU A 387 -24.24 15.27 -3.80
C LEU A 387 -25.74 15.64 -3.77
N ASP A 388 -26.11 16.90 -4.03
CA ASP A 388 -27.49 17.38 -4.08
C ASP A 388 -28.34 17.02 -2.84
N GLY A 389 -27.75 17.18 -1.64
CA GLY A 389 -28.42 16.86 -0.37
C GLY A 389 -28.40 15.38 0.02
N GLN A 390 -27.57 14.56 -0.65
CA GLN A 390 -27.45 13.11 -0.35
C GLN A 390 -26.25 12.78 0.56
N GLU A 391 -25.67 13.76 1.24
CA GLU A 391 -24.46 13.60 2.06
C GLU A 391 -24.62 12.55 3.15
N GLU A 392 -25.77 12.52 3.83
CA GLU A 392 -26.07 11.53 4.87
C GLU A 392 -26.20 10.10 4.28
N TYR A 393 -26.86 9.98 3.13
CA TYR A 393 -26.97 8.72 2.38
C TYR A 393 -25.60 8.19 1.97
N VAL A 394 -24.76 9.06 1.42
CA VAL A 394 -23.43 8.69 0.95
C VAL A 394 -22.53 8.28 2.10
N GLY A 395 -22.50 9.04 3.19
CA GLY A 395 -21.74 8.69 4.38
C GLY A 395 -22.16 7.36 4.97
N HIS A 396 -23.47 7.10 5.09
CA HIS A 396 -24.01 5.87 5.63
C HIS A 396 -23.60 4.65 4.81
N ILE A 397 -23.81 4.66 3.48
CA ILE A 397 -23.48 3.50 2.62
C ILE A 397 -21.97 3.30 2.51
N THR A 398 -21.18 4.37 2.49
CA THR A 398 -19.72 4.30 2.47
C THR A 398 -19.18 3.63 3.74
N GLU A 399 -19.66 4.04 4.92
CA GLU A 399 -19.27 3.44 6.20
C GLU A 399 -19.67 1.97 6.28
N ALA A 400 -20.88 1.63 5.84
CA ALA A 400 -21.34 0.24 5.78
C ALA A 400 -20.46 -0.62 4.85
N LEU A 401 -20.07 -0.09 3.70
CA LEU A 401 -19.16 -0.77 2.77
C LEU A 401 -17.77 -1.01 3.39
N ALA A 402 -17.24 -0.04 4.13
CA ALA A 402 -15.96 -0.16 4.81
C ALA A 402 -16.00 -1.21 5.92
N TYR A 403 -17.03 -1.17 6.77
CA TYR A 403 -17.25 -2.17 7.83
C TYR A 403 -17.40 -3.60 7.26
N HIS A 404 -18.28 -3.80 6.28
CA HIS A 404 -18.46 -5.11 5.67
C HIS A 404 -17.23 -5.54 4.85
N GLY A 405 -16.45 -4.60 4.34
CA GLY A 405 -15.14 -4.84 3.75
C GLY A 405 -14.19 -5.51 4.74
N GLN A 406 -14.11 -5.01 5.97
CA GLN A 406 -13.27 -5.60 7.02
C GLN A 406 -13.73 -7.03 7.40
N LYS A 407 -15.04 -7.28 7.43
CA LYS A 407 -15.57 -8.58 7.84
C LYS A 407 -15.58 -9.63 6.73
N ILE A 408 -15.65 -9.21 5.46
CA ILE A 408 -15.89 -10.12 4.32
C ILE A 408 -14.70 -10.08 3.35
N THR A 409 -14.34 -8.90 2.88
CA THR A 409 -13.37 -8.75 1.78
C THR A 409 -11.93 -8.88 2.25
N TRP A 410 -11.59 -8.24 3.38
CA TRP A 410 -10.23 -8.26 3.90
C TRP A 410 -9.72 -9.66 4.25
N PRO A 411 -10.50 -10.54 4.95
CA PRO A 411 -10.09 -11.92 5.16
C PRO A 411 -9.87 -12.70 3.85
N ALA A 412 -10.69 -12.47 2.83
CA ALA A 412 -10.54 -13.13 1.53
C ALA A 412 -9.30 -12.62 0.79
N CYS A 413 -8.99 -11.33 0.85
CA CYS A 413 -7.77 -10.75 0.30
C CYS A 413 -6.53 -11.36 0.99
N TYR A 414 -6.55 -11.44 2.31
CA TYR A 414 -5.49 -12.06 3.10
C TYR A 414 -5.28 -13.53 2.72
N GLU A 415 -6.35 -14.33 2.67
CA GLU A 415 -6.31 -15.73 2.29
C GLU A 415 -5.84 -15.92 0.83
N GLN A 416 -6.32 -15.09 -0.10
CA GLN A 416 -5.94 -15.19 -1.51
C GLN A 416 -4.50 -14.74 -1.75
N THR A 417 -4.10 -13.61 -1.18
CA THR A 417 -2.75 -13.07 -1.35
C THR A 417 -1.73 -13.91 -0.58
N LEU A 418 -2.04 -14.25 0.66
CA LEU A 418 -1.10 -14.97 1.53
C LEU A 418 -1.11 -16.47 1.28
N LYS A 419 -2.28 -17.11 1.22
CA LYS A 419 -2.36 -18.58 1.10
C LYS A 419 -2.34 -19.05 -0.36
N GLY A 420 -2.89 -18.27 -1.28
CA GLY A 420 -3.01 -18.68 -2.68
C GLY A 420 -1.74 -18.49 -3.50
N SER A 421 -1.02 -17.39 -3.29
CA SER A 421 0.12 -17.00 -4.10
C SER A 421 1.46 -17.37 -3.49
N PHE A 422 1.55 -17.39 -2.16
CA PHE A 422 2.78 -17.70 -1.41
C PHE A 422 2.69 -19.04 -0.64
N ALA A 423 1.73 -19.89 -0.92
CA ALA A 423 1.42 -21.12 -0.17
C ALA A 423 2.57 -22.13 -0.04
N ARG A 424 3.73 -21.85 -0.63
CA ARG A 424 4.89 -22.75 -0.60
C ARG A 424 5.73 -22.63 0.66
N ASP A 425 5.45 -21.60 1.53
CA ASP A 425 6.40 -21.27 2.60
C ASP A 425 5.75 -20.43 3.72
N GLU A 426 5.68 -20.98 4.93
CA GLU A 426 5.18 -20.26 6.12
C GLU A 426 6.00 -19.02 6.47
N GLY A 427 7.31 -19.01 6.19
CA GLY A 427 8.18 -17.85 6.46
C GLY A 427 7.83 -16.61 5.64
N THR A 428 7.18 -16.79 4.49
CA THR A 428 6.68 -15.67 3.69
C THR A 428 5.59 -14.87 4.42
N TYR A 429 4.77 -15.52 5.26
CA TYR A 429 3.73 -14.83 6.03
C TYR A 429 4.31 -13.82 7.01
N ASP A 430 5.39 -14.20 7.72
CA ASP A 430 6.09 -13.30 8.63
C ASP A 430 6.65 -12.06 7.89
N MET A 431 7.14 -12.25 6.66
CA MET A 431 7.64 -11.16 5.83
C MET A 431 6.54 -10.20 5.41
N LEU A 432 5.38 -10.73 5.01
CA LEU A 432 4.22 -9.92 4.65
C LEU A 432 3.66 -9.17 5.87
N ASP A 433 3.63 -9.81 7.04
CA ASP A 433 3.25 -9.13 8.28
C ASP A 433 4.19 -7.96 8.60
N ILE A 434 5.51 -8.13 8.44
CA ILE A 434 6.48 -7.05 8.60
C ILE A 434 6.20 -5.93 7.60
N ILE A 435 5.94 -6.25 6.33
CA ILE A 435 5.67 -5.27 5.27
C ILE A 435 4.37 -4.50 5.56
N TYR A 436 3.27 -5.22 5.84
CA TYR A 436 1.95 -4.62 6.00
C TYR A 436 1.73 -3.92 7.33
N ASN A 437 2.49 -4.26 8.38
CA ASN A 437 2.45 -3.52 9.64
C ASN A 437 3.30 -2.23 9.64
N ASN A 438 4.10 -1.99 8.60
CA ASN A 438 5.06 -0.89 8.55
C ASN A 438 4.98 -0.05 7.26
N TYR A 439 3.89 -0.12 6.51
CA TYR A 439 3.72 0.73 5.34
C TYR A 439 3.27 2.14 5.71
N GLY A 440 3.55 3.08 4.82
CA GLY A 440 3.12 4.45 4.93
C GLY A 440 2.89 5.09 3.55
N TYR A 441 2.31 6.27 3.57
CA TYR A 441 2.00 7.06 2.38
C TYR A 441 2.91 8.28 2.34
N ASP A 442 3.44 8.60 1.16
CA ASP A 442 4.20 9.81 0.94
C ASP A 442 3.34 10.85 0.20
N ILE A 443 2.75 11.76 0.96
CA ILE A 443 1.83 12.76 0.43
C ILE A 443 2.46 13.62 -0.66
N GLY A 444 3.76 13.91 -0.55
CA GLY A 444 4.48 14.70 -1.56
C GLY A 444 4.60 13.98 -2.90
N TYR A 445 4.59 12.64 -2.92
CA TYR A 445 4.56 11.88 -4.17
C TYR A 445 3.19 11.93 -4.84
N TYR A 446 2.09 11.89 -4.07
CA TYR A 446 0.75 11.98 -4.64
C TYR A 446 0.47 13.34 -5.25
N TYR A 447 0.88 14.42 -4.58
CA TYR A 447 0.82 15.78 -5.14
C TYR A 447 1.93 16.09 -6.15
N GLN A 448 2.86 15.14 -6.37
CA GLN A 448 4.00 15.28 -7.28
C GLN A 448 4.86 16.52 -7.01
N VAL A 449 4.97 16.90 -5.73
CA VAL A 449 5.62 18.12 -5.25
C VAL A 449 7.02 18.26 -5.82
N GLY A 450 7.33 19.39 -6.44
CA GLY A 450 8.61 19.70 -7.06
C GLY A 450 9.04 18.73 -8.16
N GLY A 451 8.14 17.88 -8.63
CA GLY A 451 8.42 16.81 -9.59
C GLY A 451 9.38 15.74 -9.04
N PHE A 452 9.58 15.64 -7.72
CA PHE A 452 10.57 14.73 -7.12
C PHE A 452 10.38 13.26 -7.45
N THR A 453 9.14 12.81 -7.63
CA THR A 453 8.85 11.45 -8.13
C THR A 453 9.62 11.19 -9.44
N SER A 454 9.42 12.05 -10.42
CA SER A 454 10.09 11.94 -11.73
C SER A 454 11.60 12.19 -11.64
N VAL A 455 12.04 13.10 -10.78
CA VAL A 455 13.47 13.38 -10.56
C VAL A 455 14.19 12.13 -10.08
N LEU A 456 13.70 11.48 -9.02
CA LEU A 456 14.31 10.28 -8.44
C LEU A 456 14.35 9.10 -9.42
N MET A 457 13.24 8.86 -10.12
CA MET A 457 13.16 7.82 -11.16
C MET A 457 14.16 8.08 -12.30
N ASN A 458 14.29 9.34 -12.76
CA ASN A 458 15.20 9.70 -13.82
C ASN A 458 16.67 9.62 -13.40
N LEU A 459 17.01 9.97 -12.15
CA LEU A 459 18.36 9.79 -11.61
C LEU A 459 18.78 8.32 -11.71
N LEU A 460 17.89 7.40 -11.31
CA LEU A 460 18.15 5.97 -11.43
C LEU A 460 18.24 5.51 -12.89
N ARG A 461 17.29 5.89 -13.72
CA ARG A 461 17.26 5.51 -15.15
C ARG A 461 18.48 5.97 -15.92
N GLN A 462 19.01 7.15 -15.60
CA GLN A 462 20.16 7.76 -16.26
C GLN A 462 21.50 7.45 -15.58
N SER A 463 21.50 6.73 -14.47
CA SER A 463 22.68 6.51 -13.62
C SER A 463 23.31 7.83 -13.16
N ASP A 464 22.48 8.85 -12.92
CA ASP A 464 22.91 10.20 -12.50
C ASP A 464 22.99 10.26 -10.96
N ARG A 465 24.17 10.62 -10.45
CA ARG A 465 24.44 10.77 -9.02
C ARG A 465 24.13 12.18 -8.48
N GLY A 466 23.59 13.05 -9.31
CA GLY A 466 23.37 14.46 -9.02
C GLY A 466 22.17 14.77 -8.14
N PHE A 467 21.81 13.93 -7.16
CA PHE A 467 20.61 14.13 -6.33
C PHE A 467 20.60 15.52 -5.64
N ALA A 468 21.70 15.92 -4.98
CA ALA A 468 21.78 17.21 -4.29
C ALA A 468 21.47 18.40 -5.24
N SER A 469 22.12 18.42 -6.41
CA SER A 469 21.91 19.50 -7.38
C SER A 469 20.50 19.50 -7.99
N LYS A 470 19.90 18.33 -8.17
CA LYS A 470 18.50 18.21 -8.64
C LYS A 470 17.51 18.64 -7.56
N TYR A 471 17.80 18.29 -6.30
CA TYR A 471 17.00 18.74 -5.17
C TYR A 471 17.05 20.27 -5.05
N GLU A 472 18.24 20.88 -5.01
CA GLU A 472 18.41 22.33 -4.93
C GLU A 472 17.69 23.08 -6.06
N ALA A 473 17.69 22.52 -7.27
CA ALA A 473 16.99 23.11 -8.41
C ALA A 473 15.47 23.04 -8.29
N SER A 474 14.92 21.99 -7.67
CA SER A 474 13.47 21.74 -7.57
C SER A 474 12.86 22.26 -6.26
N ALA A 475 13.63 22.38 -5.17
CA ALA A 475 13.14 22.72 -3.84
C ALA A 475 12.35 24.04 -3.79
N PRO A 476 12.77 25.16 -4.44
CA PRO A 476 12.00 26.40 -4.40
C PRO A 476 10.60 26.28 -5.04
N ALA A 477 10.45 25.47 -6.11
CA ALA A 477 9.15 25.21 -6.72
C ALA A 477 8.32 24.31 -5.80
N ALA A 478 8.93 23.27 -5.23
CA ALA A 478 8.28 22.37 -4.28
C ALA A 478 7.73 23.11 -3.05
N GLU A 479 8.50 23.99 -2.46
CA GLU A 479 8.08 24.83 -1.33
C GLU A 479 6.92 25.75 -1.69
N ALA A 480 6.92 26.32 -2.90
CA ALA A 480 5.83 27.14 -3.39
C ALA A 480 4.54 26.34 -3.62
N GLU A 481 4.67 25.12 -4.16
CA GLU A 481 3.54 24.18 -4.34
C GLU A 481 2.97 23.75 -2.98
N LEU A 482 3.81 23.35 -2.03
CA LEU A 482 3.37 22.98 -0.67
C LEU A 482 2.68 24.15 0.03
N LYS A 483 3.20 25.37 -0.14
CA LYS A 483 2.53 26.56 0.39
C LYS A 483 1.14 26.75 -0.23
N ALA A 484 1.01 26.58 -1.53
CA ALA A 484 -0.28 26.71 -2.21
C ALA A 484 -1.28 25.64 -1.72
N ILE A 485 -0.84 24.38 -1.56
CA ILE A 485 -1.66 23.31 -0.99
C ILE A 485 -2.10 23.66 0.45
N ASN A 486 -1.16 24.08 1.30
CA ASN A 486 -1.46 24.49 2.67
C ASN A 486 -2.46 25.65 2.72
N ASP A 487 -2.29 26.66 1.87
CA ASP A 487 -3.19 27.82 1.80
C ASP A 487 -4.58 27.39 1.30
N ASN A 488 -4.65 26.49 0.29
CA ASN A 488 -5.91 25.97 -0.23
C ASN A 488 -6.71 25.21 0.86
N TYR A 489 -6.05 24.36 1.61
CA TYR A 489 -6.69 23.61 2.69
C TYR A 489 -7.19 24.52 3.84
N LYS A 490 -6.58 25.70 4.06
CA LYS A 490 -7.07 26.71 5.01
C LYS A 490 -8.34 27.41 4.51
N ILE A 491 -8.41 27.75 3.22
CA ILE A 491 -9.58 28.40 2.62
C ILE A 491 -10.81 27.51 2.75
N VAL A 492 -10.66 26.21 2.53
CA VAL A 492 -11.76 25.24 2.69
C VAL A 492 -12.26 25.23 4.14
N LEU A 493 -11.38 25.40 5.15
CA LEU A 493 -11.77 25.52 6.55
C LEU A 493 -12.68 26.73 6.82
N GLU A 494 -12.41 27.88 6.20
CA GLU A 494 -13.18 29.10 6.41
C GLU A 494 -14.59 28.99 5.82
N TRP A 495 -14.78 28.28 4.72
CA TRP A 495 -16.08 28.11 4.07
C TRP A 495 -17.02 27.18 4.88
N TRP A 496 -16.48 26.14 5.50
CA TRP A 496 -17.25 25.15 6.27
C TRP A 496 -17.63 25.62 7.69
N THR A 497 -17.00 26.68 8.18
CA THR A 497 -17.29 27.26 9.51
C THR A 497 -18.28 28.41 9.45
N GLN A 498 -18.81 28.78 8.30
CA GLN A 498 -19.75 29.90 8.11
C GLN A 498 -21.23 29.48 8.03
N ASP A 499 -21.54 28.18 8.08
CA ASP A 499 -22.89 27.61 8.23
C ASP A 499 -23.09 27.03 9.64
#